data_3a8e468dfd6cd8d5e0a911b44e198a99
#
_entry.id   3a8e468dfd6cd8d5e0a911b44e198a99
#
_cell.length_a   1.000
_cell.length_b   1.000
_cell.length_c   1.000
_cell.angle_alpha   90.00
_cell.angle_beta   90.00
_cell.angle_gamma   90.00
#
_symmetry.space_group_name_H-M   'P 1'
#
loop_
_entity.id
_entity.type
_entity.pdbx_description
1 polymer ?
#
loop_
_entity_poly.entity_id
_entity_poly.type
_entity_poly.pdbx_seq_one_letter_code
_entity_poly.pdbx_strand_id
1 'polypeptide(L)'
;MNRRDAMLGGLASAAVSLSGAGELLTMEDFVEAWRISKDFTLAVAERMPEEHYGFKPNPEQKSYGEQMLHIAGSLFYRFAQLAGEKPPVAWPLKKTDKPAVLRVVAEAYDYTLAKLKTLKPEDWDRTFDVDWKGRPRATGRQMALNMFVHAAHHRAQCEVYLRIKGIKPPDYTF
;
A
#
# COMPACT_ATOMS: atom_id res chain seq x y z
N MET A 1 11.24 -42.85 48.17
CA MET A 1 11.86 -41.54 47.74
C MET A 1 11.71 -41.46 46.22
N ASN A 2 10.75 -40.69 45.77
CA ASN A 2 10.31 -40.68 44.36
C ASN A 2 11.12 -39.58 43.60
N ARG A 3 11.78 -39.99 42.52
CA ARG A 3 12.63 -39.11 41.66
C ARG A 3 11.86 -38.15 40.73
N ARG A 4 10.66 -37.67 41.16
CA ARG A 4 9.79 -36.82 40.29
C ARG A 4 9.66 -35.37 40.74
N ASP A 5 10.32 -34.91 41.79
CA ASP A 5 10.10 -33.57 42.38
C ASP A 5 11.28 -32.58 42.18
N ALA A 6 12.10 -32.80 41.17
CA ALA A 6 13.25 -31.93 40.90
C ALA A 6 13.33 -31.47 39.47
N MET A 7 12.30 -30.80 38.94
CA MET A 7 12.39 -29.98 37.69
C MET A 7 11.24 -28.97 37.59
N LEU A 8 11.10 -28.13 38.58
CA LEU A 8 10.39 -26.84 38.44
C LEU A 8 11.42 -25.73 38.65
N GLY A 9 12.47 -25.76 37.82
CA GLY A 9 13.36 -24.63 37.65
C GLY A 9 12.63 -23.56 36.84
N GLY A 10 12.35 -22.41 37.47
CA GLY A 10 11.64 -21.30 36.89
C GLY A 10 12.31 -20.81 35.59
N LEU A 11 11.60 -20.87 34.50
CA LEU A 11 11.88 -20.05 33.33
C LEU A 11 11.56 -18.60 33.71
N ALA A 12 12.56 -17.88 34.21
CA ALA A 12 12.54 -16.44 34.29
C ALA A 12 12.46 -15.95 32.83
N SER A 13 11.24 -15.58 32.39
CA SER A 13 11.02 -14.88 31.15
C SER A 13 11.73 -13.54 31.28
N ALA A 14 12.94 -13.43 30.75
CA ALA A 14 13.62 -12.16 30.59
C ALA A 14 12.78 -11.37 29.56
N ALA A 15 11.87 -10.55 30.06
CA ALA A 15 11.26 -9.49 29.27
C ALA A 15 12.41 -8.55 28.87
N VAL A 16 12.90 -8.71 27.64
CA VAL A 16 13.79 -7.72 27.04
C VAL A 16 12.95 -6.47 26.87
N SER A 17 13.10 -5.54 27.81
CA SER A 17 12.58 -4.19 27.65
C SER A 17 13.29 -3.55 26.48
N LEU A 18 12.62 -3.43 25.35
CA LEU A 18 13.04 -2.61 24.19
C LEU A 18 12.89 -1.09 24.48
N SER A 19 13.07 -0.68 25.74
CA SER A 19 13.13 0.72 26.13
C SER A 19 14.48 1.30 25.69
N GLY A 20 14.55 1.74 24.43
CA GLY A 20 15.77 2.30 23.82
C GLY A 20 15.90 2.02 22.33
N ALA A 21 15.04 1.18 21.74
CA ALA A 21 14.88 1.14 20.30
C ALA A 21 14.19 2.45 19.88
N GLY A 22 14.95 3.38 19.31
CA GLY A 22 14.38 4.54 18.62
C GLY A 22 13.31 4.06 17.66
N GLU A 23 12.34 4.91 17.39
CA GLU A 23 11.24 4.61 16.46
C GLU A 23 11.87 4.16 15.13
N LEU A 24 11.61 2.90 14.71
CA LEU A 24 12.19 2.31 13.49
C LEU A 24 11.79 3.10 12.23
N LEU A 25 10.68 3.80 12.28
CA LEU A 25 10.14 4.61 11.20
C LEU A 25 9.36 5.78 11.81
N THR A 26 9.81 6.98 11.55
CA THR A 26 9.07 8.19 11.93
C THR A 26 7.92 8.44 10.96
N MET A 27 6.97 9.31 11.33
CA MET A 27 5.94 9.76 10.41
C MET A 27 6.53 10.50 9.21
N GLU A 28 7.61 11.23 9.41
CA GLU A 28 8.31 11.94 8.33
C GLU A 28 8.92 10.96 7.33
N ASP A 29 9.61 9.92 7.80
CA ASP A 29 10.14 8.84 6.95
C ASP A 29 9.02 8.14 6.17
N PHE A 30 7.87 7.90 6.81
CA PHE A 30 6.74 7.26 6.16
C PHE A 30 6.11 8.14 5.06
N VAL A 31 5.99 9.44 5.31
CA VAL A 31 5.51 10.41 4.29
C VAL A 31 6.50 10.49 3.13
N GLU A 32 7.81 10.49 3.40
CA GLU A 32 8.83 10.49 2.36
C GLU A 32 8.79 9.20 1.53
N ALA A 33 8.63 8.03 2.17
CA ALA A 33 8.45 6.77 1.46
C ALA A 33 7.22 6.79 0.52
N TRP A 34 6.11 7.43 0.94
CA TRP A 34 4.94 7.63 0.07
C TRP A 34 5.23 8.56 -1.09
N ARG A 35 6.03 9.61 -0.91
CA ARG A 35 6.44 10.52 -1.99
C ARG A 35 7.27 9.76 -3.03
N ILE A 36 8.27 9.00 -2.58
CA ILE A 36 9.10 8.16 -3.46
C ILE A 36 8.23 7.12 -4.20
N SER A 37 7.29 6.49 -3.49
CA SER A 37 6.35 5.52 -4.07
C SER A 37 5.47 6.15 -5.17
N LYS A 38 5.03 7.41 -5.00
CA LYS A 38 4.32 8.18 -6.05
C LYS A 38 5.15 8.29 -7.29
N ASP A 39 6.37 8.85 -7.15
CA ASP A 39 7.25 9.14 -8.28
C ASP A 39 7.59 7.85 -9.04
N PHE A 40 7.90 6.78 -8.33
CA PHE A 40 8.19 5.48 -8.94
C PHE A 40 6.96 4.87 -9.61
N THR A 41 5.77 4.96 -9.00
CA THR A 41 4.55 4.43 -9.63
C THR A 41 4.20 5.19 -10.91
N LEU A 42 4.36 6.52 -10.93
CA LEU A 42 4.15 7.33 -12.13
C LEU A 42 5.20 7.01 -13.21
N ALA A 43 6.47 6.81 -12.84
CA ALA A 43 7.51 6.41 -13.77
C ALA A 43 7.21 5.04 -14.41
N VAL A 44 6.72 4.07 -13.64
CA VAL A 44 6.27 2.77 -14.17
C VAL A 44 5.07 2.96 -15.09
N ALA A 45 4.06 3.73 -14.69
CA ALA A 45 2.88 3.99 -15.50
C ALA A 45 3.25 4.65 -16.84
N GLU A 46 4.17 5.62 -16.83
CA GLU A 46 4.60 6.32 -18.04
C GLU A 46 5.34 5.42 -19.05
N ARG A 47 6.03 4.39 -18.57
CA ARG A 47 6.82 3.50 -19.45
C ARG A 47 6.01 2.70 -20.45
N MET A 48 4.76 2.34 -20.13
CA MET A 48 3.91 1.59 -21.05
C MET A 48 3.40 2.52 -22.17
N PRO A 49 3.59 2.18 -23.44
CA PRO A 49 2.94 2.87 -24.55
C PRO A 49 1.41 2.79 -24.43
N GLU A 50 0.72 3.83 -24.90
CA GLU A 50 -0.73 3.96 -24.76
C GLU A 50 -1.48 2.79 -25.39
N GLU A 51 -1.06 2.32 -26.55
CA GLU A 51 -1.65 1.17 -27.26
C GLU A 51 -1.58 -0.13 -26.47
N HIS A 52 -0.76 -0.19 -25.42
CA HIS A 52 -0.60 -1.37 -24.58
C HIS A 52 -1.27 -1.24 -23.19
N TYR A 53 -1.97 -0.13 -22.92
CA TYR A 53 -2.68 0.02 -21.64
C TYR A 53 -3.81 -1.00 -21.43
N GLY A 54 -4.39 -1.53 -22.53
CA GLY A 54 -5.34 -2.63 -22.50
C GLY A 54 -4.73 -4.03 -22.38
N PHE A 55 -3.38 -4.16 -22.38
CA PHE A 55 -2.72 -5.46 -22.36
C PHE A 55 -2.98 -6.22 -21.07
N LYS A 56 -3.33 -7.51 -21.22
CA LYS A 56 -3.52 -8.50 -20.14
C LYS A 56 -2.58 -9.69 -20.41
N PRO A 57 -1.77 -10.12 -19.43
CA PRO A 57 -0.95 -11.35 -19.58
C PRO A 57 -1.79 -12.60 -19.76
N ASN A 58 -2.96 -12.63 -19.12
CA ASN A 58 -3.98 -13.66 -19.32
C ASN A 58 -5.38 -13.05 -19.11
N PRO A 59 -6.48 -13.72 -19.56
CA PRO A 59 -7.84 -13.19 -19.49
C PRO A 59 -8.35 -12.88 -18.07
N GLU A 60 -7.85 -13.59 -17.05
CA GLU A 60 -8.31 -13.45 -15.66
C GLU A 60 -7.68 -12.25 -14.96
N GLN A 61 -6.54 -11.76 -15.47
CA GLN A 61 -5.86 -10.63 -14.86
C GLN A 61 -6.42 -9.29 -15.32
N LYS A 62 -6.22 -8.28 -14.48
CA LYS A 62 -6.47 -6.88 -14.85
C LYS A 62 -5.53 -6.49 -16.00
N SER A 63 -5.99 -5.61 -16.88
CA SER A 63 -5.11 -4.96 -17.85
C SER A 63 -4.12 -4.03 -17.14
N TYR A 64 -3.10 -3.56 -17.86
CA TYR A 64 -2.13 -2.61 -17.33
C TYR A 64 -2.80 -1.36 -16.76
N GLY A 65 -3.69 -0.73 -17.52
CA GLY A 65 -4.44 0.44 -17.06
C GLY A 65 -5.36 0.13 -15.88
N GLU A 66 -6.03 -1.04 -15.89
CA GLU A 66 -6.86 -1.48 -14.76
C GLU A 66 -6.04 -1.74 -13.49
N GLN A 67 -4.79 -2.21 -13.57
CA GLN A 67 -3.89 -2.34 -12.43
C GLN A 67 -3.56 -0.98 -11.81
N MET A 68 -3.20 -0.01 -12.64
CA MET A 68 -2.89 1.35 -12.19
C MET A 68 -4.11 2.04 -11.57
N LEU A 69 -5.30 1.90 -12.18
CA LEU A 69 -6.54 2.41 -11.61
C LEU A 69 -6.90 1.72 -10.30
N HIS A 70 -6.57 0.43 -10.16
CA HIS A 70 -6.80 -0.30 -8.91
C HIS A 70 -5.93 0.24 -7.76
N ILE A 71 -4.68 0.60 -8.03
CA ILE A 71 -3.85 1.32 -7.06
C ILE A 71 -4.55 2.61 -6.63
N ALA A 72 -4.88 3.47 -7.60
CA ALA A 72 -5.48 4.77 -7.34
C ALA A 72 -6.79 4.69 -6.56
N GLY A 73 -7.70 3.82 -6.98
CA GLY A 73 -8.99 3.65 -6.32
C GLY A 73 -8.86 3.12 -4.89
N SER A 74 -7.93 2.17 -4.67
CA SER A 74 -7.66 1.65 -3.33
C SER A 74 -7.13 2.73 -2.40
N LEU A 75 -6.24 3.62 -2.88
CA LEU A 75 -5.73 4.76 -2.12
C LEU A 75 -6.84 5.73 -1.74
N PHE A 76 -7.65 6.18 -2.71
CA PHE A 76 -8.78 7.08 -2.44
C PHE A 76 -9.74 6.49 -1.42
N TYR A 77 -10.14 5.24 -1.60
CA TYR A 77 -11.12 4.60 -0.73
C TYR A 77 -10.60 4.44 0.70
N ARG A 78 -9.40 3.92 0.88
CA ARG A 78 -8.87 3.60 2.22
C ARG A 78 -8.43 4.84 2.99
N PHE A 79 -7.85 5.84 2.33
CA PHE A 79 -7.49 7.07 3.02
C PHE A 79 -8.69 7.98 3.32
N ALA A 80 -9.75 7.93 2.51
CA ALA A 80 -11.03 8.53 2.87
C ALA A 80 -11.65 7.85 4.10
N GLN A 81 -11.64 6.52 4.14
CA GLN A 81 -12.11 5.76 5.30
C GLN A 81 -11.32 6.11 6.58
N LEU A 82 -9.98 6.21 6.49
CA LEU A 82 -9.13 6.65 7.59
C LEU A 82 -9.52 8.03 8.11
N ALA A 83 -9.76 8.97 7.21
CA ALA A 83 -10.15 10.33 7.54
C ALA A 83 -11.62 10.48 7.97
N GLY A 84 -12.43 9.42 7.88
CA GLY A 84 -13.87 9.50 8.16
C GLY A 84 -14.66 10.26 7.08
N GLU A 85 -14.16 10.28 5.85
CA GLU A 85 -14.74 11.01 4.71
C GLU A 85 -15.27 10.05 3.64
N LYS A 86 -16.06 10.60 2.71
CA LYS A 86 -16.41 9.87 1.49
C LYS A 86 -15.24 9.92 0.50
N PRO A 87 -14.99 8.84 -0.27
CA PRO A 87 -14.01 8.88 -1.34
C PRO A 87 -14.30 10.02 -2.33
N PRO A 88 -13.28 10.75 -2.79
CA PRO A 88 -13.47 11.89 -3.70
C PRO A 88 -13.88 11.47 -5.12
N VAL A 89 -13.81 10.18 -5.41
CA VAL A 89 -14.12 9.59 -6.72
C VAL A 89 -15.09 8.43 -6.57
N ALA A 90 -15.94 8.23 -7.59
CA ALA A 90 -16.80 7.05 -7.66
C ALA A 90 -15.98 5.80 -8.04
N TRP A 91 -16.25 4.69 -7.38
CA TRP A 91 -15.65 3.40 -7.70
C TRP A 91 -16.65 2.49 -8.46
N PRO A 92 -16.23 1.66 -9.44
CA PRO A 92 -14.88 1.56 -10.00
C PRO A 92 -14.54 2.69 -11.00
N LEU A 93 -13.25 3.02 -11.07
CA LEU A 93 -12.71 3.92 -12.11
C LEU A 93 -12.73 3.20 -13.47
N LYS A 94 -13.24 3.86 -14.51
CA LYS A 94 -13.53 3.19 -15.79
C LYS A 94 -12.63 3.61 -16.95
N LYS A 95 -12.02 4.80 -16.91
CA LYS A 95 -11.19 5.31 -18.01
C LYS A 95 -9.79 4.74 -17.90
N THR A 96 -9.41 3.88 -18.84
CA THR A 96 -8.14 3.16 -18.88
C THR A 96 -7.16 3.70 -19.93
N ASP A 97 -7.47 4.82 -20.59
CA ASP A 97 -6.53 5.52 -21.46
C ASP A 97 -5.37 6.11 -20.64
N LYS A 98 -4.18 6.11 -21.22
CA LYS A 98 -2.94 6.50 -20.53
C LYS A 98 -3.02 7.88 -19.86
N PRO A 99 -3.46 8.96 -20.55
CA PRO A 99 -3.52 10.28 -19.92
C PRO A 99 -4.46 10.34 -18.72
N ALA A 100 -5.62 9.68 -18.79
CA ALA A 100 -6.56 9.63 -17.68
C ALA A 100 -6.00 8.84 -16.50
N VAL A 101 -5.36 7.70 -16.76
CA VAL A 101 -4.74 6.86 -15.72
C VAL A 101 -3.62 7.60 -15.00
N LEU A 102 -2.70 8.23 -15.73
CA LEU A 102 -1.59 9.01 -15.14
C LEU A 102 -2.11 10.10 -14.21
N ARG A 103 -3.11 10.88 -14.67
CA ARG A 103 -3.72 11.92 -13.85
C ARG A 103 -4.35 11.34 -12.58
N VAL A 104 -5.16 10.32 -12.69
CA VAL A 104 -5.87 9.73 -11.55
C VAL A 104 -4.91 9.09 -10.55
N VAL A 105 -3.84 8.44 -11.01
CA VAL A 105 -2.80 7.90 -10.13
C VAL A 105 -2.10 9.02 -9.37
N ALA A 106 -1.72 10.12 -10.06
CA ALA A 106 -1.10 11.27 -9.41
C ALA A 106 -2.02 11.88 -8.34
N GLU A 107 -3.29 12.13 -8.69
CA GLU A 107 -4.31 12.67 -7.78
C GLU A 107 -4.52 11.77 -6.55
N ALA A 108 -4.52 10.43 -6.71
CA ALA A 108 -4.69 9.51 -5.61
C ALA A 108 -3.51 9.54 -4.62
N TYR A 109 -2.30 9.63 -5.11
CA TYR A 109 -1.12 9.80 -4.26
C TYR A 109 -1.09 11.16 -3.57
N ASP A 110 -1.46 12.25 -4.27
CA ASP A 110 -1.54 13.59 -3.67
C ASP A 110 -2.60 13.64 -2.57
N TYR A 111 -3.75 13.01 -2.80
CA TYR A 111 -4.78 12.84 -1.78
C TYR A 111 -4.25 12.06 -0.57
N THR A 112 -3.55 10.94 -0.80
CA THR A 112 -2.91 10.15 0.25
C THR A 112 -1.94 10.98 1.08
N LEU A 113 -1.02 11.69 0.42
CA LEU A 113 -0.02 12.54 1.08
C LEU A 113 -0.67 13.68 1.88
N ALA A 114 -1.75 14.28 1.36
CA ALA A 114 -2.52 15.28 2.09
C ALA A 114 -3.16 14.69 3.35
N LYS A 115 -3.76 13.49 3.26
CA LYS A 115 -4.35 12.81 4.42
C LYS A 115 -3.31 12.42 5.47
N LEU A 116 -2.17 11.87 5.07
CA LEU A 116 -1.09 11.54 6.01
C LEU A 116 -0.65 12.73 6.87
N LYS A 117 -0.70 13.96 6.33
CA LYS A 117 -0.36 15.19 7.06
C LYS A 117 -1.44 15.68 8.00
N THR A 118 -2.70 15.27 7.81
CA THR A 118 -3.86 15.80 8.55
C THR A 118 -4.48 14.79 9.52
N LEU A 119 -4.14 13.51 9.41
CA LEU A 119 -4.58 12.47 10.34
C LEU A 119 -4.03 12.73 11.74
N LYS A 120 -4.92 12.61 12.74
CA LYS A 120 -4.58 12.83 14.14
C LYS A 120 -4.09 11.53 14.78
N PRO A 121 -3.39 11.59 15.93
CA PRO A 121 -2.93 10.39 16.64
C PRO A 121 -4.04 9.36 16.87
N GLU A 122 -5.24 9.81 17.24
CA GLU A 122 -6.40 8.94 17.46
C GLU A 122 -6.89 8.21 16.20
N ASP A 123 -6.72 8.80 15.01
CA ASP A 123 -7.09 8.15 13.74
C ASP A 123 -6.19 6.95 13.44
N TRP A 124 -4.92 7.03 13.84
CA TRP A 124 -3.97 5.94 13.67
C TRP A 124 -4.26 4.72 14.53
N ASP A 125 -4.80 4.93 15.72
CA ASP A 125 -5.09 3.87 16.69
C ASP A 125 -6.56 3.39 16.59
N ARG A 126 -7.43 4.17 15.95
CA ARG A 126 -8.81 3.78 15.68
C ARG A 126 -8.88 2.50 14.86
N THR A 127 -9.82 1.62 15.20
CA THR A 127 -10.05 0.35 14.51
C THR A 127 -11.16 0.49 13.49
N PHE A 128 -10.95 -0.08 12.32
CA PHE A 128 -11.87 -0.09 11.19
C PHE A 128 -12.25 -1.53 10.85
N ASP A 129 -13.48 -1.74 10.39
CA ASP A 129 -13.86 -2.97 9.73
C ASP A 129 -13.25 -2.99 8.32
N VAL A 130 -12.62 -4.10 7.99
CA VAL A 130 -11.96 -4.31 6.70
C VAL A 130 -12.36 -5.67 6.12
N ASP A 131 -12.37 -5.78 4.82
CA ASP A 131 -12.72 -7.00 4.08
C ASP A 131 -11.50 -7.91 3.80
N TRP A 132 -10.48 -7.84 4.66
CA TRP A 132 -9.27 -8.64 4.48
C TRP A 132 -9.49 -10.06 4.95
N LYS A 133 -9.21 -11.01 4.06
CA LYS A 133 -9.34 -12.42 4.35
C LYS A 133 -8.49 -12.81 5.58
N GLY A 134 -9.13 -13.35 6.61
CA GLY A 134 -8.48 -13.75 7.85
C GLY A 134 -8.19 -12.61 8.84
N ARG A 135 -8.52 -11.36 8.49
CA ARG A 135 -8.39 -10.21 9.39
C ARG A 135 -9.53 -9.23 9.13
N PRO A 136 -10.65 -9.34 9.83
CA PRO A 136 -11.83 -8.50 9.59
C PRO A 136 -11.71 -7.07 10.14
N ARG A 137 -10.71 -6.79 10.99
CA ARG A 137 -10.48 -5.47 11.59
C ARG A 137 -9.01 -5.08 11.52
N ALA A 138 -8.75 -3.79 11.33
CA ALA A 138 -7.40 -3.22 11.28
C ALA A 138 -7.37 -1.84 11.93
N THR A 139 -6.24 -1.49 12.57
CA THR A 139 -6.00 -0.12 13.02
C THR A 139 -5.66 0.78 11.83
N GLY A 140 -5.73 2.11 12.01
CA GLY A 140 -5.31 3.07 10.99
C GLY A 140 -3.87 2.85 10.55
N ARG A 141 -2.95 2.57 11.49
CA ARG A 141 -1.54 2.22 11.19
C ARG A 141 -1.42 1.00 10.27
N GLN A 142 -2.15 -0.07 10.61
CA GLN A 142 -2.16 -1.29 9.81
C GLN A 142 -2.78 -1.06 8.43
N MET A 143 -3.81 -0.21 8.34
CA MET A 143 -4.44 0.12 7.07
C MET A 143 -3.49 0.91 6.16
N ALA A 144 -2.82 1.95 6.69
CA ALA A 144 -1.86 2.74 5.93
C ALA A 144 -0.66 1.92 5.45
N LEU A 145 -0.10 1.06 6.32
CA LEU A 145 0.97 0.13 5.95
C LEU A 145 0.51 -0.86 4.88
N ASN A 146 -0.69 -1.44 5.04
CA ASN A 146 -1.23 -2.37 4.05
C ASN A 146 -1.40 -1.69 2.69
N MET A 147 -1.87 -0.44 2.64
CA MET A 147 -1.99 0.29 1.38
C MET A 147 -0.66 0.60 0.72
N PHE A 148 0.39 0.87 1.49
CA PHE A 148 1.75 1.04 0.98
C PHE A 148 2.24 -0.25 0.29
N VAL A 149 2.11 -1.39 0.97
CA VAL A 149 2.47 -2.71 0.43
C VAL A 149 1.59 -3.08 -0.77
N HIS A 150 0.29 -2.80 -0.71
CA HIS A 150 -0.66 -3.05 -1.79
C HIS A 150 -0.31 -2.26 -3.07
N ALA A 151 0.04 -0.98 -2.94
CA ALA A 151 0.49 -0.17 -4.07
C ALA A 151 1.78 -0.74 -4.69
N ALA A 152 2.76 -1.14 -3.87
CA ALA A 152 3.99 -1.77 -4.31
C ALA A 152 3.73 -3.12 -5.02
N HIS A 153 2.79 -3.95 -4.49
CA HIS A 153 2.40 -5.22 -5.08
C HIS A 153 1.84 -5.05 -6.50
N HIS A 154 0.89 -4.13 -6.70
CA HIS A 154 0.29 -3.91 -8.03
C HIS A 154 1.25 -3.20 -8.99
N ARG A 155 2.10 -2.30 -8.50
CA ARG A 155 3.17 -1.69 -9.30
C ARG A 155 4.13 -2.75 -9.81
N ALA A 156 4.58 -3.68 -8.97
CA ALA A 156 5.46 -4.77 -9.38
C ALA A 156 4.84 -5.67 -10.47
N GLN A 157 3.52 -5.92 -10.42
CA GLN A 157 2.82 -6.60 -11.50
C GLN A 157 2.92 -5.81 -12.80
N CYS A 158 2.74 -4.49 -12.77
CA CYS A 158 2.89 -3.64 -13.95
C CYS A 158 4.32 -3.68 -14.52
N GLU A 159 5.34 -3.76 -13.67
CA GLU A 159 6.72 -3.93 -14.12
C GLU A 159 6.94 -5.27 -14.84
N VAL A 160 6.27 -6.34 -14.39
CA VAL A 160 6.26 -7.63 -15.12
C VAL A 160 5.59 -7.47 -16.48
N TYR A 161 4.46 -6.74 -16.57
CA TYR A 161 3.79 -6.51 -17.86
C TYR A 161 4.67 -5.74 -18.84
N LEU A 162 5.43 -4.75 -18.37
CA LEU A 162 6.44 -4.05 -19.19
C LEU A 162 7.45 -5.04 -19.77
N ARG A 163 8.02 -5.94 -18.93
CA ARG A 163 8.98 -6.94 -19.38
C ARG A 163 8.40 -7.92 -20.40
N ILE A 164 7.14 -8.34 -20.23
CA ILE A 164 6.44 -9.19 -21.20
C ILE A 164 6.31 -8.47 -22.57
N LYS A 165 6.17 -7.14 -22.55
CA LYS A 165 6.11 -6.31 -23.76
C LYS A 165 7.52 -5.93 -24.28
N GLY A 166 8.59 -6.47 -23.71
CA GLY A 166 9.98 -6.16 -24.12
C GLY A 166 10.45 -4.77 -23.65
N ILE A 167 9.74 -4.14 -22.72
CA ILE A 167 10.05 -2.80 -22.24
C ILE A 167 10.78 -2.92 -20.88
N LYS A 168 11.96 -2.29 -20.75
CA LYS A 168 12.68 -2.22 -19.47
C LYS A 168 11.91 -1.29 -18.52
N PRO A 169 11.48 -1.77 -17.33
CA PRO A 169 10.92 -0.90 -16.29
C PRO A 169 11.94 0.16 -15.84
N PRO A 170 11.51 1.24 -15.18
CA PRO A 170 12.42 2.12 -14.44
C PRO A 170 13.26 1.32 -13.44
N ASP A 171 14.45 1.81 -13.14
CA ASP A 171 15.25 1.23 -12.07
C ASP A 171 14.54 1.47 -10.71
N TYR A 172 14.65 0.50 -9.81
CA TYR A 172 14.01 0.58 -8.50
C TYR A 172 14.55 1.76 -7.69
N THR A 173 13.66 2.52 -7.10
CA THR A 173 13.98 3.63 -6.19
C THR A 173 13.19 3.49 -4.88
N PHE A 174 13.89 3.73 -3.77
CA PHE A 174 13.31 3.79 -2.43
C PHE A 174 14.05 4.84 -1.58
#